data_73d9d22d598fb3d7865daa6f5e064aae
#
_entry.id   73d9d22d598fb3d7865daa6f5e064aae
#
_cell.length_a   1.000
_cell.length_b   1.000
_cell.length_c   1.000
_cell.angle_alpha   90.00
_cell.angle_beta   90.00
_cell.angle_gamma   90.00
#
_symmetry.space_group_name_H-M   'P 1'
#
loop_
_entity.id
_entity.type
_entity.pdbx_description
1 polymer ?
#
loop_
_entity_poly.entity_id
_entity_poly.type
_entity_poly.pdbx_seq_one_letter_code
_entity_poly.pdbx_strand_id
1 'polypeptide(L)'
;MNEDKDNEKDSDFSDVDLSTSPNIYRESHILNKEREYKRRGKDFTKIYCGNCGNMGHTYRRCKFPITSCGVILYKINPAYLEDNSLDKYQYLLIQRKDTLGFVEFMRGKYDELNKDYIIKLFETMTIGEVDRINNHTFDELWNMLWLNKNIKQYQTEYEISKKKFLNLKESKYFSFSKLLEVSKIQYIEKEWGFPKGRRNLKETDYDCALREFEEETNYQEEDYSILRNIKPVEEIFYGSNNIKYKHIYYIAKSVRTKELGVDPNNYFQFTEVSNIAWFTLQESLEIIRPYN
;
A
#
# COMPACT_ATOMS: atom_id res chain seq x y z
N MET A 1 2.69 -50.32 0.09
CA MET A 1 3.73 -49.34 0.40
C MET A 1 3.59 -48.21 -0.58
N ASN A 2 2.70 -47.29 -0.30
CA ASN A 2 2.54 -46.03 -1.02
C ASN A 2 2.61 -44.96 0.02
N GLU A 3 3.71 -44.19 0.01
CA GLU A 3 3.87 -43.01 0.82
C GLU A 3 3.25 -41.84 0.07
N ASP A 4 2.08 -41.43 0.53
CA ASP A 4 1.44 -40.17 0.13
C ASP A 4 2.22 -39.02 0.74
N LYS A 5 2.97 -38.30 -0.10
CA LYS A 5 3.58 -37.01 0.24
C LYS A 5 2.53 -35.93 0.08
N ASP A 6 1.85 -35.60 1.18
CA ASP A 6 1.03 -34.42 1.30
C ASP A 6 1.93 -33.17 1.26
N ASN A 7 2.04 -32.59 0.08
CA ASN A 7 2.53 -31.23 -0.11
C ASN A 7 1.44 -30.24 0.30
N GLU A 8 1.24 -30.04 1.59
CA GLU A 8 0.52 -28.86 2.07
C GLU A 8 1.35 -27.61 1.74
N LYS A 9 0.99 -26.95 0.66
CA LYS A 9 1.36 -25.54 0.45
C LYS A 9 0.69 -24.73 1.54
N ASP A 10 1.43 -24.39 2.57
CA ASP A 10 1.08 -23.33 3.50
C ASP A 10 0.90 -22.02 2.69
N SER A 11 -0.33 -21.77 2.24
CA SER A 11 -0.72 -20.46 1.76
C SER A 11 -0.82 -19.56 2.98
N ASP A 12 0.32 -18.96 3.35
CA ASP A 12 0.36 -17.93 4.37
C ASP A 12 -0.53 -16.77 3.91
N PHE A 13 -1.58 -16.59 4.67
CA PHE A 13 -2.49 -15.48 4.56
C PHE A 13 -1.71 -14.17 4.65
N SER A 14 -1.60 -13.45 3.54
CA SER A 14 -1.22 -12.04 3.59
C SER A 14 -2.24 -11.35 4.51
N ASP A 15 -1.75 -10.87 5.64
CA ASP A 15 -2.58 -10.38 6.73
C ASP A 15 -3.46 -9.22 6.27
N VAL A 16 -4.77 -9.41 6.39
CA VAL A 16 -5.73 -8.33 6.24
C VAL A 16 -5.41 -7.26 7.27
N ASP A 17 -5.09 -6.07 6.80
CA ASP A 17 -4.87 -4.91 7.64
C ASP A 17 -6.18 -4.48 8.32
N LEU A 18 -6.41 -4.95 9.56
CA LEU A 18 -7.56 -4.59 10.39
C LEU A 18 -7.27 -3.37 11.29
N SER A 19 -6.30 -2.56 10.92
CA SER A 19 -5.81 -1.46 11.73
C SER A 19 -6.83 -0.34 12.00
N THR A 20 -8.00 -0.37 11.36
CA THR A 20 -9.04 0.67 11.48
C THR A 20 -10.30 0.21 12.22
N SER A 21 -10.32 -1.00 12.77
CA SER A 21 -11.44 -1.44 13.62
C SER A 21 -11.20 -1.06 15.08
N PRO A 22 -12.23 -0.68 15.85
CA PRO A 22 -12.11 -0.48 17.28
C PRO A 22 -11.49 -1.73 17.95
N ASN A 23 -10.67 -1.54 18.96
CA ASN A 23 -9.88 -2.57 19.66
C ASN A 23 -10.66 -3.84 20.04
N ILE A 24 -11.95 -3.74 20.24
CA ILE A 24 -12.83 -4.84 20.67
C ILE A 24 -12.93 -5.96 19.60
N TYR A 25 -13.10 -5.64 18.33
CA TYR A 25 -13.15 -6.64 17.25
C TYR A 25 -11.77 -7.26 16.98
N ARG A 26 -10.71 -6.46 17.14
CA ARG A 26 -9.34 -6.91 17.01
C ARG A 26 -8.98 -7.94 18.08
N GLU A 27 -9.36 -7.68 19.34
CA GLU A 27 -9.08 -8.57 20.48
C GLU A 27 -9.85 -9.90 20.39
N SER A 28 -11.13 -9.89 20.04
CA SER A 28 -11.94 -11.12 19.93
C SER A 28 -11.45 -12.04 18.80
N HIS A 29 -11.04 -11.47 17.66
CA HIS A 29 -10.52 -12.25 16.53
C HIS A 29 -9.12 -12.80 16.84
N ILE A 30 -8.29 -12.04 17.55
CA ILE A 30 -6.97 -12.47 18.03
C ILE A 30 -7.12 -13.66 18.99
N LEU A 31 -8.01 -13.54 19.97
CA LEU A 31 -8.27 -14.61 20.97
C LEU A 31 -8.79 -15.90 20.32
N ASN A 32 -9.63 -15.80 19.30
CA ASN A 32 -10.15 -16.99 18.61
C ASN A 32 -9.07 -17.69 17.79
N LYS A 33 -8.22 -16.97 17.07
CA LYS A 33 -7.08 -17.56 16.36
C LYS A 33 -6.05 -18.15 17.33
N GLU A 34 -5.82 -17.55 18.48
CA GLU A 34 -4.94 -18.14 19.51
C GLU A 34 -5.42 -19.48 20.04
N ARG A 35 -6.75 -19.57 20.28
CA ARG A 35 -7.35 -20.84 20.69
C ARG A 35 -7.18 -21.91 19.61
N GLU A 36 -7.28 -21.50 18.34
CA GLU A 36 -7.09 -22.39 17.21
C GLU A 36 -5.63 -22.82 17.03
N TYR A 37 -4.65 -21.89 17.15
CA TYR A 37 -3.23 -22.21 17.14
C TYR A 37 -2.81 -23.08 18.32
N LYS A 38 -3.32 -22.80 19.54
CA LYS A 38 -3.08 -23.66 20.72
C LYS A 38 -3.68 -25.06 20.55
N ARG A 39 -4.85 -25.17 19.90
CA ARG A 39 -5.47 -26.47 19.58
C ARG A 39 -4.65 -27.28 18.56
N ARG A 40 -3.93 -26.62 17.65
CA ARG A 40 -3.07 -27.25 16.66
C ARG A 40 -1.64 -27.53 17.14
N GLY A 41 -1.32 -27.23 18.41
CA GLY A 41 0.03 -27.47 18.97
C GLY A 41 1.16 -26.67 18.31
N LYS A 42 0.83 -25.58 17.57
CA LYS A 42 1.85 -24.75 16.91
C LYS A 42 2.63 -23.92 17.93
N ASP A 43 3.93 -24.06 17.90
CA ASP A 43 4.87 -23.35 18.79
C ASP A 43 4.95 -21.86 18.34
N PHE A 44 4.42 -20.97 19.14
CA PHE A 44 4.43 -19.52 18.87
C PHE A 44 5.84 -18.94 18.71
N THR A 45 6.84 -19.57 19.33
CA THR A 45 8.23 -19.09 19.23
C THR A 45 8.78 -19.20 17.82
N LYS A 46 8.18 -20.04 16.96
CA LYS A 46 8.56 -20.28 15.56
C LYS A 46 7.79 -19.42 14.55
N ILE A 47 6.85 -18.58 15.03
CA ILE A 47 6.08 -17.70 14.13
C ILE A 47 6.95 -16.51 13.75
N TYR A 48 7.14 -16.32 12.45
CA TYR A 48 7.86 -15.18 11.87
C TYR A 48 6.88 -14.02 11.60
N CYS A 49 7.25 -12.82 12.03
CA CYS A 49 6.44 -11.62 11.77
C CYS A 49 6.81 -10.99 10.43
N GLY A 50 5.90 -10.98 9.46
CA GLY A 50 6.09 -10.34 8.17
C GLY A 50 6.35 -8.82 8.25
N ASN A 51 5.93 -8.14 9.35
CA ASN A 51 6.18 -6.71 9.51
C ASN A 51 7.61 -6.38 9.95
N CYS A 52 8.07 -6.96 11.08
CA CYS A 52 9.35 -6.59 11.68
C CYS A 52 10.45 -7.62 11.48
N GLY A 53 10.17 -8.77 10.88
CA GLY A 53 11.15 -9.84 10.67
C GLY A 53 11.48 -10.65 11.92
N ASN A 54 10.96 -10.33 13.09
CA ASN A 54 11.25 -11.04 14.32
C ASN A 54 10.36 -12.27 14.51
N MET A 55 10.87 -13.23 15.29
CA MET A 55 10.12 -14.42 15.68
C MET A 55 9.21 -14.15 16.89
N GLY A 56 8.23 -15.01 17.11
CA GLY A 56 7.44 -15.06 18.35
C GLY A 56 6.11 -14.32 18.30
N HIS A 57 5.76 -13.67 17.19
CA HIS A 57 4.47 -13.02 17.02
C HIS A 57 4.06 -12.92 15.55
N THR A 58 2.76 -12.76 15.31
CA THR A 58 2.21 -12.50 13.98
C THR A 58 2.26 -11.01 13.64
N TYR A 59 2.07 -10.64 12.37
CA TYR A 59 1.92 -9.27 11.90
C TYR A 59 0.92 -8.46 12.77
N ARG A 60 -0.25 -9.03 13.05
CA ARG A 60 -1.31 -8.38 13.84
C ARG A 60 -0.95 -8.04 15.28
N ARG A 61 0.06 -8.72 15.83
CA ARG A 61 0.58 -8.49 17.20
C ARG A 61 1.87 -7.70 17.21
N CYS A 62 2.32 -7.29 16.04
CA CYS A 62 3.54 -6.51 15.93
C CYS A 62 3.35 -5.15 16.61
N LYS A 63 4.30 -4.81 17.51
CA LYS A 63 4.33 -3.52 18.21
C LYS A 63 5.16 -2.48 17.45
N PHE A 64 5.89 -2.90 16.43
CA PHE A 64 6.69 -2.00 15.60
C PHE A 64 5.79 -1.29 14.59
N PRO A 65 6.21 -0.11 14.08
CA PRO A 65 5.52 0.58 13.01
C PRO A 65 5.29 -0.33 11.81
N ILE A 66 4.23 -0.12 11.07
CA ILE A 66 4.01 -0.81 9.79
C ILE A 66 5.11 -0.37 8.84
N THR A 67 5.95 -1.32 8.43
CA THR A 67 7.17 -1.03 7.67
C THR A 67 6.96 -1.32 6.19
N SER A 68 7.33 -0.36 5.34
CA SER A 68 7.50 -0.52 3.89
C SER A 68 8.93 -0.21 3.51
N CYS A 69 9.46 -0.91 2.51
CA CYS A 69 10.81 -0.74 2.01
C CYS A 69 10.76 -0.38 0.52
N GLY A 70 11.62 0.51 0.08
CA GLY A 70 11.65 0.97 -1.30
C GLY A 70 13.00 1.54 -1.71
N VAL A 71 13.05 2.08 -2.92
CA VAL A 71 14.25 2.66 -3.51
C VAL A 71 13.97 4.10 -3.95
N ILE A 72 14.85 5.01 -3.57
CA ILE A 72 14.94 6.34 -4.16
C ILE A 72 15.96 6.26 -5.30
N LEU A 73 15.44 6.12 -6.52
CA LEU A 73 16.29 6.14 -7.71
C LEU A 73 16.46 7.57 -8.19
N TYR A 74 17.70 7.99 -8.39
CA TYR A 74 18.00 9.27 -8.99
C TYR A 74 18.85 9.14 -10.26
N LYS A 75 18.77 10.15 -11.14
CA LYS A 75 19.69 10.37 -12.25
C LYS A 75 20.17 11.81 -12.23
N ILE A 76 21.28 12.06 -12.95
CA ILE A 76 21.76 13.43 -13.18
C ILE A 76 21.28 13.84 -14.58
N ASN A 77 20.62 15.00 -14.64
CA ASN A 77 20.21 15.59 -15.90
C ASN A 77 21.45 16.17 -16.60
N PRO A 78 21.82 15.66 -17.78
CA PRO A 78 23.03 16.14 -18.48
C PRO A 78 23.01 17.65 -18.81
N ALA A 79 21.83 18.25 -18.94
CA ALA A 79 21.71 19.68 -19.24
C ALA A 79 22.18 20.60 -18.10
N TYR A 80 22.35 20.04 -16.89
CA TYR A 80 22.72 20.80 -15.67
C TYR A 80 24.01 20.31 -15.03
N LEU A 81 24.90 19.64 -15.79
CA LEU A 81 26.14 19.07 -15.24
C LEU A 81 27.08 20.12 -14.65
N GLU A 82 27.11 21.34 -15.24
CA GLU A 82 27.95 22.45 -14.79
C GLU A 82 27.28 23.34 -13.75
N ASP A 83 25.99 23.12 -13.48
CA ASP A 83 25.23 23.88 -12.50
C ASP A 83 25.36 23.25 -11.11
N ASN A 84 25.57 24.09 -10.08
CA ASN A 84 25.54 23.66 -8.69
C ASN A 84 24.11 23.59 -8.13
N SER A 85 23.09 23.82 -8.95
CA SER A 85 21.69 23.68 -8.60
C SER A 85 21.36 22.23 -8.20
N LEU A 86 20.45 22.07 -7.24
CA LEU A 86 19.87 20.77 -6.86
C LEU A 86 18.99 20.19 -7.98
N ASP A 87 18.55 21.02 -8.93
CA ASP A 87 17.69 20.62 -10.06
C ASP A 87 18.40 19.71 -11.08
N LYS A 88 19.72 19.60 -10.96
CA LYS A 88 20.47 18.60 -11.74
C LYS A 88 20.10 17.15 -11.38
N TYR A 89 19.55 16.92 -10.18
CA TYR A 89 19.09 15.62 -9.77
C TYR A 89 17.61 15.45 -10.08
N GLN A 90 17.27 14.36 -10.75
CA GLN A 90 15.90 13.94 -11.00
C GLN A 90 15.65 12.61 -10.29
N TYR A 91 14.48 12.49 -9.67
CA TYR A 91 14.04 11.34 -8.88
C TYR A 91 12.92 10.61 -9.61
N LEU A 92 12.97 9.29 -9.61
CA LEU A 92 11.92 8.47 -10.18
C LEU A 92 10.78 8.33 -9.19
N LEU A 93 9.60 8.78 -9.59
CA LEU A 93 8.36 8.60 -8.82
C LEU A 93 7.37 7.76 -9.61
N ILE A 94 6.51 7.08 -8.89
CA ILE A 94 5.33 6.39 -9.42
C ILE A 94 4.06 7.11 -8.96
N GLN A 95 3.04 7.07 -9.81
CA GLN A 95 1.69 7.49 -9.46
C GLN A 95 0.85 6.26 -9.17
N ARG A 96 0.17 6.25 -8.04
CA ARG A 96 -0.74 5.16 -7.69
C ARG A 96 -1.86 5.01 -8.71
N LYS A 97 -2.33 3.77 -8.92
CA LYS A 97 -3.48 3.50 -9.79
C LYS A 97 -4.79 4.03 -9.19
N ASP A 98 -4.95 3.89 -7.89
CA ASP A 98 -6.05 4.44 -7.10
C ASP A 98 -5.51 5.06 -5.82
N THR A 99 -6.19 6.11 -5.33
CA THR A 99 -5.78 6.79 -4.10
C THR A 99 -5.93 5.87 -2.88
N LEU A 100 -5.10 6.10 -1.86
CA LEU A 100 -5.23 5.36 -0.60
C LEU A 100 -6.62 5.51 0.00
N GLY A 101 -7.20 6.72 -0.06
CA GLY A 101 -8.56 6.97 0.42
C GLY A 101 -9.61 6.13 -0.29
N PHE A 102 -9.53 6.04 -1.63
CA PHE A 102 -10.44 5.22 -2.42
C PHE A 102 -10.28 3.73 -2.10
N VAL A 103 -9.04 3.22 -2.04
CA VAL A 103 -8.76 1.82 -1.72
C VAL A 103 -9.26 1.46 -0.30
N GLU A 104 -8.96 2.28 0.71
CA GLU A 104 -9.42 2.05 2.08
C GLU A 104 -10.94 2.13 2.21
N PHE A 105 -11.57 3.07 1.52
CA PHE A 105 -13.03 3.20 1.47
C PHE A 105 -13.68 1.95 0.86
N MET A 106 -13.22 1.54 -0.33
CA MET A 106 -13.75 0.35 -1.01
C MET A 106 -13.52 -0.94 -0.22
N ARG A 107 -12.43 -1.05 0.54
CA ARG A 107 -12.15 -2.18 1.43
C ARG A 107 -12.89 -2.12 2.77
N GLY A 108 -13.74 -1.12 3.00
CA GLY A 108 -14.48 -0.96 4.24
C GLY A 108 -13.59 -0.76 5.49
N LYS A 109 -12.40 -0.14 5.31
CA LYS A 109 -11.44 0.10 6.40
C LYS A 109 -11.82 1.33 7.25
N TYR A 110 -13.08 1.48 7.53
CA TYR A 110 -13.63 2.54 8.38
C TYR A 110 -14.70 2.00 9.31
N ASP A 111 -14.93 2.70 10.40
CA ASP A 111 -16.12 2.54 11.22
C ASP A 111 -17.22 3.43 10.63
N GLU A 112 -18.40 2.87 10.37
CA GLU A 112 -19.57 3.57 9.80
C GLU A 112 -20.05 4.72 10.71
N LEU A 113 -19.73 4.68 12.00
CA LEU A 113 -20.05 5.73 12.96
C LEU A 113 -18.99 6.85 13.01
N ASN A 114 -17.80 6.59 12.49
CA ASN A 114 -16.69 7.56 12.49
C ASN A 114 -16.71 8.43 11.22
N LYS A 115 -17.61 9.44 11.24
CA LYS A 115 -17.79 10.35 10.11
C LYS A 115 -16.52 11.12 9.75
N ASP A 116 -15.80 11.60 10.76
CA ASP A 116 -14.62 12.43 10.53
C ASP A 116 -13.54 11.65 9.77
N TYR A 117 -13.43 10.35 10.03
CA TYR A 117 -12.51 9.51 9.30
C TYR A 117 -13.00 9.23 7.86
N ILE A 118 -14.30 9.02 7.66
CA ILE A 118 -14.87 8.83 6.32
C ILE A 118 -14.69 10.10 5.48
N ILE A 119 -14.91 11.29 6.07
CA ILE A 119 -14.66 12.58 5.42
C ILE A 119 -13.18 12.68 5.01
N LYS A 120 -12.24 12.33 5.90
CA LYS A 120 -10.81 12.30 5.56
C LYS A 120 -10.48 11.38 4.41
N LEU A 121 -11.11 10.20 4.33
CA LEU A 121 -10.93 9.31 3.17
C LEU A 121 -11.37 10.00 1.87
N PHE A 122 -12.54 10.68 1.88
CA PHE A 122 -13.03 11.40 0.70
C PHE A 122 -12.11 12.58 0.32
N GLU A 123 -11.60 13.33 1.30
CA GLU A 123 -10.69 14.44 1.07
C GLU A 123 -9.36 14.02 0.44
N THR A 124 -8.96 12.75 0.58
CA THR A 124 -7.77 12.19 -0.06
C THR A 124 -8.04 11.57 -1.42
N MET A 125 -9.29 11.37 -1.80
CA MET A 125 -9.68 10.87 -3.13
C MET A 125 -9.51 11.96 -4.20
N THR A 126 -9.46 11.53 -5.45
CA THR A 126 -9.62 12.44 -6.58
C THR A 126 -11.11 12.71 -6.86
N ILE A 127 -11.38 13.85 -7.51
CA ILE A 127 -12.72 14.17 -7.99
C ILE A 127 -13.28 13.03 -8.86
N GLY A 128 -12.46 12.48 -9.76
CA GLY A 128 -12.88 11.37 -10.62
C GLY A 128 -13.18 10.07 -9.88
N GLU A 129 -12.52 9.81 -8.73
CA GLU A 129 -12.83 8.64 -7.89
C GLU A 129 -14.16 8.80 -7.17
N VAL A 130 -14.45 10.00 -6.68
CA VAL A 130 -15.74 10.33 -6.10
C VAL A 130 -16.88 10.20 -7.13
N ASP A 131 -16.65 10.68 -8.35
CA ASP A 131 -17.62 10.51 -9.45
C ASP A 131 -17.83 9.03 -9.77
N ARG A 132 -16.77 8.21 -9.75
CA ARG A 132 -16.93 6.75 -9.90
C ARG A 132 -17.82 6.15 -8.81
N ILE A 133 -17.62 6.53 -7.53
CA ILE A 133 -18.45 6.05 -6.42
C ILE A 133 -19.91 6.47 -6.57
N ASN A 134 -20.18 7.66 -7.10
CA ASN A 134 -21.52 8.13 -7.34
C ASN A 134 -22.24 7.36 -8.45
N ASN A 135 -21.53 7.05 -9.53
CA ASN A 135 -22.11 6.56 -10.78
C ASN A 135 -22.10 5.04 -10.95
N HIS A 136 -21.38 4.31 -10.08
CA HIS A 136 -21.25 2.85 -10.20
C HIS A 136 -21.77 2.14 -8.96
N THR A 137 -22.11 0.87 -9.16
CA THR A 137 -22.43 -0.07 -8.08
C THR A 137 -21.15 -0.49 -7.34
N PHE A 138 -21.29 -0.98 -6.11
CA PHE A 138 -20.16 -1.54 -5.38
C PHE A 138 -19.45 -2.65 -6.17
N ASP A 139 -20.22 -3.50 -6.83
CA ASP A 139 -19.68 -4.66 -7.56
C ASP A 139 -18.83 -4.24 -8.77
N GLU A 140 -19.26 -3.19 -9.49
CA GLU A 140 -18.48 -2.62 -10.58
C GLU A 140 -17.19 -2.00 -10.06
N LEU A 141 -17.25 -1.18 -9.01
CA LEU A 141 -16.09 -0.54 -8.39
C LEU A 141 -15.10 -1.57 -7.84
N TRP A 142 -15.61 -2.62 -7.17
CA TRP A 142 -14.78 -3.71 -6.66
C TRP A 142 -14.07 -4.46 -7.77
N ASN A 143 -14.77 -4.71 -8.88
CA ASN A 143 -14.19 -5.35 -10.06
C ASN A 143 -13.14 -4.49 -10.76
N MET A 144 -13.32 -3.17 -10.79
CA MET A 144 -12.33 -2.22 -11.30
C MET A 144 -11.07 -2.18 -10.44
N LEU A 145 -11.25 -2.25 -9.12
CA LEU A 145 -10.14 -2.20 -8.16
C LEU A 145 -9.32 -3.50 -8.16
N TRP A 146 -10.00 -4.65 -8.33
CA TRP A 146 -9.39 -5.98 -8.28
C TRP A 146 -9.54 -6.73 -9.59
N LEU A 147 -8.55 -6.61 -10.47
CA LEU A 147 -8.55 -7.27 -11.78
C LEU A 147 -8.56 -8.81 -11.69
N ASN A 148 -8.18 -9.38 -10.56
CA ASN A 148 -8.14 -10.83 -10.33
C ASN A 148 -9.09 -11.24 -9.20
N LYS A 149 -10.26 -11.74 -9.59
CA LYS A 149 -11.38 -12.06 -8.68
C LYS A 149 -11.17 -13.29 -7.77
N ASN A 150 -10.12 -14.08 -7.98
CA ASN A 150 -9.96 -15.38 -7.35
C ASN A 150 -9.11 -15.41 -6.07
N ILE A 151 -8.68 -14.26 -5.57
CA ILE A 151 -7.89 -14.23 -4.33
C ILE A 151 -8.85 -14.37 -3.14
N LYS A 152 -8.78 -15.50 -2.43
CA LYS A 152 -9.63 -15.82 -1.25
C LYS A 152 -9.72 -14.69 -0.22
N GLN A 153 -8.66 -13.92 -0.07
CA GLN A 153 -8.60 -12.77 0.83
C GLN A 153 -9.61 -11.69 0.45
N TYR A 154 -9.70 -11.34 -0.83
CA TYR A 154 -10.65 -10.33 -1.31
C TYR A 154 -12.09 -10.79 -1.23
N GLN A 155 -12.36 -12.10 -1.36
CA GLN A 155 -13.70 -12.65 -1.15
C GLN A 155 -14.17 -12.48 0.31
N THR A 156 -13.28 -12.65 1.28
CA THR A 156 -13.63 -12.47 2.70
C THR A 156 -13.92 -11.00 3.04
N GLU A 157 -13.18 -10.06 2.43
CA GLU A 157 -13.39 -8.62 2.63
C GLU A 157 -14.62 -8.11 1.86
N TYR A 158 -14.93 -8.70 0.72
CA TYR A 158 -15.99 -8.26 -0.20
C TYR A 158 -17.34 -8.07 0.50
N GLU A 159 -17.84 -9.11 1.18
CA GLU A 159 -19.17 -9.07 1.82
C GLU A 159 -19.25 -8.00 2.91
N ILE A 160 -18.22 -7.88 3.73
CA ILE A 160 -18.15 -6.89 4.80
C ILE A 160 -18.08 -5.48 4.21
N SER A 161 -17.25 -5.28 3.19
CA SER A 161 -17.06 -3.99 2.52
C SER A 161 -18.32 -3.56 1.77
N LYS A 162 -18.96 -4.50 1.05
CA LYS A 162 -20.23 -4.26 0.35
C LYS A 162 -21.32 -3.82 1.31
N LYS A 163 -21.46 -4.54 2.44
CA LYS A 163 -22.44 -4.18 3.46
C LYS A 163 -22.22 -2.76 3.99
N LYS A 164 -20.99 -2.40 4.36
CA LYS A 164 -20.66 -1.04 4.83
C LYS A 164 -20.93 0.03 3.79
N PHE A 165 -20.56 -0.22 2.55
CA PHE A 165 -20.80 0.69 1.43
C PHE A 165 -22.30 0.95 1.22
N LEU A 166 -23.13 -0.11 1.19
CA LEU A 166 -24.56 0.00 1.02
C LEU A 166 -25.22 0.70 2.22
N ASN A 167 -24.85 0.34 3.44
CA ASN A 167 -25.33 1.00 4.65
C ASN A 167 -25.09 2.52 4.60
N LEU A 168 -23.91 2.93 4.13
CA LEU A 168 -23.56 4.34 4.01
C LEU A 168 -24.36 5.04 2.91
N LYS A 169 -24.57 4.38 1.76
CA LYS A 169 -25.40 4.93 0.66
C LYS A 169 -26.88 5.07 1.04
N GLU A 170 -27.43 4.14 1.81
CA GLU A 170 -28.84 4.08 2.18
C GLU A 170 -29.16 4.80 3.50
N SER A 171 -28.13 5.24 4.23
CA SER A 171 -28.32 5.88 5.53
C SER A 171 -29.09 7.18 5.44
N LYS A 172 -30.20 7.29 6.18
CA LYS A 172 -31.00 8.50 6.29
C LYS A 172 -30.31 9.61 7.09
N TYR A 173 -29.45 9.24 8.04
CA TYR A 173 -28.79 10.16 8.97
C TYR A 173 -27.40 10.61 8.49
N PHE A 174 -26.69 9.70 7.82
CA PHE A 174 -25.31 9.91 7.35
C PHE A 174 -25.18 9.49 5.89
N SER A 175 -26.07 10.04 5.05
CA SER A 175 -26.04 9.70 3.64
C SER A 175 -24.68 10.09 3.04
N PHE A 176 -24.20 9.25 2.18
CA PHE A 176 -23.00 9.48 1.37
C PHE A 176 -22.95 10.90 0.80
N SER A 177 -24.07 11.39 0.24
CA SER A 177 -24.19 12.75 -0.32
C SER A 177 -23.87 13.84 0.71
N LYS A 178 -24.38 13.72 1.94
CA LYS A 178 -24.10 14.71 2.99
C LYS A 178 -22.65 14.72 3.45
N LEU A 179 -22.00 13.55 3.49
CA LEU A 179 -20.59 13.47 3.82
C LEU A 179 -19.73 14.07 2.71
N LEU A 180 -20.12 13.89 1.44
CA LEU A 180 -19.45 14.53 0.31
C LEU A 180 -19.59 16.04 0.31
N GLU A 181 -20.78 16.58 0.63
CA GLU A 181 -21.01 18.04 0.70
C GLU A 181 -20.09 18.75 1.68
N VAL A 182 -19.73 18.09 2.79
CA VAL A 182 -18.84 18.68 3.80
C VAL A 182 -17.37 18.37 3.55
N SER A 183 -17.05 17.42 2.66
CA SER A 183 -15.67 17.02 2.32
C SER A 183 -15.05 18.03 1.36
N LYS A 184 -13.82 18.44 1.65
CA LYS A 184 -13.05 19.37 0.80
C LYS A 184 -12.22 18.58 -0.22
N ILE A 185 -12.89 18.02 -1.21
CA ILE A 185 -12.26 17.24 -2.29
C ILE A 185 -11.59 18.23 -3.25
N GLN A 186 -10.28 18.15 -3.36
CA GLN A 186 -9.50 19.13 -4.14
C GLN A 186 -8.54 18.49 -5.14
N TYR A 187 -8.28 17.17 -5.02
CA TYR A 187 -7.29 16.52 -5.87
C TYR A 187 -7.87 16.10 -7.21
N ILE A 188 -7.13 16.40 -8.28
CA ILE A 188 -7.42 15.97 -9.64
C ILE A 188 -6.63 14.71 -9.94
N GLU A 189 -5.36 14.66 -9.51
CA GLU A 189 -4.45 13.55 -9.71
C GLU A 189 -4.29 12.70 -8.46
N LYS A 190 -3.98 11.42 -8.69
CA LYS A 190 -3.70 10.45 -7.62
C LYS A 190 -2.32 10.71 -7.01
N GLU A 191 -2.02 10.04 -5.89
CA GLU A 191 -0.77 10.23 -5.19
C GLU A 191 0.43 9.81 -6.02
N TRP A 192 1.45 10.67 -6.03
CA TRP A 192 2.80 10.36 -6.43
C TRP A 192 3.66 10.04 -5.20
N GLY A 193 4.64 9.15 -5.36
CA GLY A 193 5.57 8.81 -4.30
C GLY A 193 6.69 7.91 -4.79
N PHE A 194 7.63 7.62 -3.91
CA PHE A 194 8.69 6.67 -4.20
C PHE A 194 8.14 5.24 -4.22
N PRO A 195 8.62 4.39 -5.14
CA PRO A 195 8.28 2.97 -5.19
C PRO A 195 8.64 2.28 -3.87
N LYS A 196 7.68 1.58 -3.26
CA LYS A 196 7.84 0.90 -1.99
C LYS A 196 6.69 -0.04 -1.68
N GLY A 197 6.98 -1.10 -0.97
CA GLY A 197 5.93 -1.95 -0.45
C GLY A 197 6.33 -2.74 0.78
N ARG A 198 5.54 -3.72 1.14
CA ARG A 198 5.68 -4.48 2.38
C ARG A 198 6.49 -5.75 2.15
N ARG A 199 7.19 -6.18 3.20
CA ARG A 199 7.96 -7.41 3.16
C ARG A 199 7.07 -8.64 2.97
N ASN A 200 7.55 -9.54 2.14
CA ASN A 200 7.12 -10.92 2.13
C ASN A 200 7.69 -11.69 3.34
N LEU A 201 7.14 -12.86 3.62
CA LEU A 201 7.61 -13.68 4.73
C LEU A 201 9.07 -14.06 4.53
N LYS A 202 9.89 -13.85 5.57
CA LYS A 202 11.36 -14.12 5.61
C LYS A 202 12.21 -13.25 4.68
N GLU A 203 11.67 -12.23 4.09
CA GLU A 203 12.39 -11.26 3.25
C GLU A 203 13.14 -10.26 4.12
N THR A 204 14.32 -9.83 3.71
CA THR A 204 15.04 -8.71 4.36
C THR A 204 14.48 -7.38 3.90
N ASP A 205 14.78 -6.27 4.60
CA ASP A 205 14.37 -4.93 4.17
C ASP A 205 14.98 -4.57 2.82
N TYR A 206 16.20 -5.02 2.56
CA TYR A 206 16.90 -4.80 1.30
C TYR A 206 16.23 -5.56 0.13
N ASP A 207 15.99 -6.86 0.31
CA ASP A 207 15.37 -7.69 -0.73
C ASP A 207 13.95 -7.19 -1.04
N CYS A 208 13.19 -6.80 0.00
CA CYS A 208 11.88 -6.18 -0.16
C CYS A 208 11.96 -4.89 -1.00
N ALA A 209 12.90 -4.01 -0.68
CA ALA A 209 13.04 -2.74 -1.40
C ALA A 209 13.34 -2.95 -2.88
N LEU A 210 14.20 -3.90 -3.23
CA LEU A 210 14.53 -4.21 -4.62
C LEU A 210 13.35 -4.84 -5.35
N ARG A 211 12.71 -5.84 -4.75
CA ARG A 211 11.53 -6.50 -5.34
C ARG A 211 10.40 -5.50 -5.61
N GLU A 212 10.01 -4.71 -4.61
CA GLU A 212 8.94 -3.70 -4.77
C GLU A 212 9.31 -2.66 -5.82
N PHE A 213 10.57 -2.25 -5.85
CA PHE A 213 11.05 -1.31 -6.86
C PHE A 213 10.94 -1.89 -8.28
N GLU A 214 11.34 -3.16 -8.47
CA GLU A 214 11.24 -3.85 -9.75
C GLU A 214 9.77 -4.08 -10.17
N GLU A 215 8.93 -4.49 -9.23
CA GLU A 215 7.51 -4.72 -9.44
C GLU A 215 6.78 -3.44 -9.87
N GLU A 216 7.02 -2.31 -9.20
CA GLU A 216 6.32 -1.05 -9.44
C GLU A 216 6.91 -0.23 -10.60
N THR A 217 8.20 -0.42 -10.96
CA THR A 217 8.88 0.40 -11.97
C THR A 217 9.29 -0.36 -13.22
N ASN A 218 9.31 -1.68 -13.17
CA ASN A 218 9.85 -2.57 -14.20
C ASN A 218 11.36 -2.37 -14.47
N TYR A 219 12.10 -1.64 -13.60
CA TYR A 219 13.55 -1.57 -13.63
C TYR A 219 14.15 -2.88 -13.15
N GLN A 220 15.29 -3.28 -13.75
CA GLN A 220 16.00 -4.51 -13.39
C GLN A 220 17.34 -4.15 -12.74
N GLU A 221 17.98 -5.12 -12.07
CA GLU A 221 19.22 -4.91 -11.33
C GLU A 221 20.33 -4.24 -12.16
N GLU A 222 20.39 -4.50 -13.46
CA GLU A 222 21.36 -3.90 -14.38
C GLU A 222 21.05 -2.45 -14.78
N ASP A 223 19.86 -1.92 -14.48
CA ASP A 223 19.44 -0.56 -14.84
C ASP A 223 19.87 0.48 -13.81
N TYR A 224 20.24 0.05 -12.61
CA TYR A 224 20.58 0.94 -11.50
C TYR A 224 21.72 0.39 -10.62
N SER A 225 22.30 1.24 -9.80
CA SER A 225 23.33 0.87 -8.84
C SER A 225 23.01 1.41 -7.46
N ILE A 226 22.83 0.50 -6.49
CA ILE A 226 22.59 0.87 -5.09
C ILE A 226 23.86 1.47 -4.47
N LEU A 227 23.71 2.59 -3.77
CA LEU A 227 24.79 3.24 -3.04
C LEU A 227 25.00 2.56 -1.68
N ARG A 228 25.79 1.47 -1.67
CA ARG A 228 25.98 0.59 -0.48
C ARG A 228 26.72 1.27 0.67
N ASN A 229 27.42 2.37 0.43
CA ASN A 229 28.14 3.15 1.44
C ASN A 229 27.27 4.21 2.14
N ILE A 230 25.99 4.32 1.78
CA ILE A 230 25.02 5.23 2.38
C ILE A 230 24.02 4.40 3.16
N LYS A 231 23.73 4.83 4.41
CA LYS A 231 22.66 4.21 5.19
C LYS A 231 21.31 4.50 4.53
N PRO A 232 20.35 3.57 4.59
CA PRO A 232 19.00 3.83 4.12
C PRO A 232 18.40 5.05 4.83
N VAL A 233 17.60 5.81 4.10
CA VAL A 233 16.79 6.90 4.67
C VAL A 233 15.57 6.28 5.34
N GLU A 234 15.31 6.67 6.57
CA GLU A 234 14.17 6.21 7.34
C GLU A 234 13.27 7.37 7.71
N GLU A 235 11.98 7.20 7.50
CA GLU A 235 10.97 8.11 8.01
C GLU A 235 9.96 7.37 8.88
N ILE A 236 9.48 8.01 9.95
CA ILE A 236 8.49 7.45 10.86
C ILE A 236 7.42 8.51 11.08
N PHE A 237 6.17 8.16 10.80
CA PHE A 237 5.03 9.08 10.91
C PHE A 237 3.76 8.37 11.34
N TYR A 238 2.73 9.14 11.66
CA TYR A 238 1.38 8.63 11.90
C TYR A 238 0.51 8.93 10.69
N GLY A 239 -0.11 7.90 10.14
CA GLY A 239 -1.10 8.06 9.08
C GLY A 239 -2.39 8.72 9.57
N SER A 240 -3.27 9.08 8.64
CA SER A 240 -4.61 9.63 8.92
C SER A 240 -5.48 8.71 9.78
N ASN A 241 -5.19 7.43 9.79
CA ASN A 241 -5.81 6.38 10.59
C ASN A 241 -5.21 6.20 12.00
N ASN A 242 -4.32 7.09 12.43
CA ASN A 242 -3.60 7.03 13.71
C ASN A 242 -2.68 5.81 13.87
N ILE A 243 -2.30 5.17 12.78
CA ILE A 243 -1.35 4.06 12.78
C ILE A 243 0.05 4.59 12.52
N LYS A 244 1.02 4.03 13.25
CA LYS A 244 2.43 4.39 13.08
C LYS A 244 3.03 3.60 11.92
N TYR A 245 3.59 4.31 10.97
CA TYR A 245 4.26 3.79 9.78
C TYR A 245 5.75 4.06 9.83
N LYS A 246 6.52 3.23 9.15
CA LYS A 246 7.95 3.41 8.90
C LYS A 246 8.23 3.11 7.43
N HIS A 247 8.88 4.02 6.73
CA HIS A 247 9.43 3.76 5.41
C HIS A 247 10.94 3.70 5.48
N ILE A 248 11.53 2.78 4.72
CA ILE A 248 12.98 2.57 4.62
C ILE A 248 13.33 2.63 3.14
N TYR A 249 14.15 3.61 2.75
CA TYR A 249 14.53 3.80 1.36
C TYR A 249 16.03 3.62 1.16
N TYR A 250 16.39 2.72 0.26
CA TYR A 250 17.74 2.58 -0.24
C TYR A 250 17.95 3.55 -1.40
N ILE A 251 19.11 4.20 -1.47
CA ILE A 251 19.42 5.16 -2.51
C ILE A 251 20.12 4.46 -3.66
N ALA A 252 19.65 4.70 -4.87
CA ALA A 252 20.21 4.16 -6.09
C ALA A 252 20.45 5.24 -7.15
N LYS A 253 21.45 5.02 -7.98
CA LYS A 253 21.74 5.84 -9.17
C LYS A 253 21.35 5.07 -10.42
N SER A 254 20.62 5.70 -11.33
CA SER A 254 20.33 5.14 -12.65
C SER A 254 21.61 5.04 -13.47
N VAL A 255 21.87 3.88 -14.06
CA VAL A 255 23.04 3.62 -14.90
C VAL A 255 22.68 3.45 -16.37
N ARG A 256 21.40 3.24 -16.68
CA ARG A 256 20.88 3.15 -18.04
C ARG A 256 19.70 4.08 -18.24
N THR A 257 19.59 4.64 -19.44
CA THR A 257 18.35 5.33 -19.84
C THR A 257 17.33 4.28 -20.22
N LYS A 258 16.15 4.34 -19.59
CA LYS A 258 15.03 3.45 -19.88
C LYS A 258 13.81 4.27 -20.26
N GLU A 259 13.07 3.81 -21.26
CA GLU A 259 11.76 4.36 -21.58
C GLU A 259 10.81 4.08 -20.41
N LEU A 260 10.12 5.12 -19.97
CA LEU A 260 9.18 5.03 -18.87
C LEU A 260 7.79 4.68 -19.38
N GLY A 261 7.12 3.82 -18.67
CA GLY A 261 5.74 3.44 -18.96
C GLY A 261 5.25 2.33 -18.04
N VAL A 262 3.94 2.17 -18.00
CA VAL A 262 3.32 1.06 -17.33
C VAL A 262 3.21 -0.10 -18.32
N ASP A 263 3.87 -1.21 -18.02
CA ASP A 263 3.85 -2.42 -18.84
C ASP A 263 2.58 -3.24 -18.54
N PRO A 264 1.66 -3.41 -19.50
CA PRO A 264 0.45 -4.23 -19.30
C PRO A 264 0.75 -5.71 -18.99
N ASN A 265 1.94 -6.20 -19.33
CA ASN A 265 2.36 -7.57 -19.06
C ASN A 265 2.97 -7.73 -17.66
N ASN A 266 3.43 -6.66 -17.03
CA ASN A 266 3.81 -6.67 -15.62
C ASN A 266 2.56 -6.50 -14.76
N TYR A 267 2.05 -7.62 -14.25
CA TYR A 267 0.81 -7.65 -13.47
C TYR A 267 0.86 -6.69 -12.26
N PHE A 268 1.94 -6.70 -11.50
CA PHE A 268 2.08 -5.86 -10.29
C PHE A 268 2.06 -4.37 -10.66
N GLN A 269 2.90 -3.96 -11.59
CA GLN A 269 2.91 -2.58 -12.06
C GLN A 269 1.55 -2.16 -12.60
N PHE A 270 0.94 -2.97 -13.46
CA PHE A 270 -0.36 -2.67 -14.08
C PHE A 270 -1.50 -2.53 -13.07
N THR A 271 -1.45 -3.26 -11.94
CA THR A 271 -2.50 -3.21 -10.91
C THR A 271 -2.31 -2.10 -9.89
N GLU A 272 -1.08 -1.63 -9.66
CA GLU A 272 -0.75 -0.71 -8.57
C GLU A 272 -0.33 0.68 -9.04
N VAL A 273 0.19 0.79 -10.29
CA VAL A 273 0.78 2.01 -10.83
C VAL A 273 -0.03 2.50 -12.03
N SER A 274 -0.32 3.80 -12.08
CA SER A 274 -0.96 4.46 -13.22
C SER A 274 0.02 5.21 -14.10
N ASN A 275 1.12 5.68 -13.53
CA ASN A 275 2.14 6.44 -14.25
C ASN A 275 3.50 6.35 -13.54
N ILE A 276 4.57 6.63 -14.26
CA ILE A 276 5.94 6.67 -13.78
C ILE A 276 6.68 7.80 -14.48
N ALA A 277 7.37 8.67 -13.75
CA ALA A 277 8.06 9.81 -14.32
C ALA A 277 9.25 10.28 -13.48
N TRP A 278 10.12 11.06 -14.10
CA TRP A 278 11.24 11.73 -13.46
C TRP A 278 10.88 13.16 -13.09
N PHE A 279 11.20 13.55 -11.85
CA PHE A 279 10.95 14.88 -11.32
C PHE A 279 12.21 15.46 -10.68
N THR A 280 12.43 16.75 -10.81
CA THR A 280 13.41 17.49 -10.01
C THR A 280 13.00 17.47 -8.53
N LEU A 281 13.89 17.93 -7.64
CA LEU A 281 13.55 18.06 -6.23
C LEU A 281 12.34 18.98 -6.03
N GLN A 282 12.33 20.13 -6.71
CA GLN A 282 11.25 21.11 -6.58
C GLN A 282 9.91 20.53 -7.04
N GLU A 283 9.88 19.92 -8.23
CA GLU A 283 8.67 19.26 -8.76
C GLU A 283 8.20 18.14 -7.84
N SER A 284 9.15 17.35 -7.27
CA SER A 284 8.79 16.28 -6.32
C SER A 284 8.12 16.82 -5.07
N LEU A 285 8.61 17.94 -4.52
CA LEU A 285 8.02 18.60 -3.35
C LEU A 285 6.63 19.18 -3.62
N GLU A 286 6.35 19.57 -4.86
CA GLU A 286 5.04 20.09 -5.27
C GLU A 286 4.03 18.99 -5.54
N ILE A 287 4.47 17.85 -6.11
CA ILE A 287 3.55 16.81 -6.58
C ILE A 287 3.26 15.73 -5.51
N ILE A 288 4.22 15.46 -4.61
CA ILE A 288 4.01 14.55 -3.48
C ILE A 288 3.09 15.26 -2.48
N ARG A 289 1.98 14.59 -2.15
CA ARG A 289 1.01 15.17 -1.22
C ARG A 289 1.59 15.29 0.19
N PRO A 290 1.21 16.33 0.98
CA PRO A 290 1.83 16.62 2.30
C PRO A 290 1.68 15.51 3.35
N TYR A 291 0.77 14.58 3.13
CA TYR A 291 0.53 13.46 4.05
C TYR A 291 1.18 12.14 3.58
N ASN A 292 1.92 12.17 2.48
CA ASN A 292 2.48 10.98 1.82
C ASN A 292 4.00 10.96 1.93
#